data_c8a99ca34c69dcec270acea48645c942
#
_entry.id   c8a99ca34c69dcec270acea48645c942
#
_cell.length_a   1.000
_cell.length_b   1.000
_cell.length_c   1.000
_cell.angle_alpha   90.00
_cell.angle_beta   90.00
_cell.angle_gamma   90.00
#
_symmetry.space_group_name_H-M   'P 1'
#
loop_
_entity.id
_entity.type
_entity.pdbx_description
1 polymer ?
#
loop_
_entity_poly.entity_id
_entity_poly.type
_entity_poly.pdbx_seq_one_letter_code
_entity_poly.pdbx_strand_id
1 'polypeptide(L)'
;MWEPKNLLSPCLLLLLGERPDHGYELVRRLRPLGIVDGDTSTVYRTLRSLERHGCLCSDWAPSGTGPARRVYRITAKGRAELLSWLATLEETRRRLDYYMRRLAPLIENRHGA
;
A
#
# COMPACT_ATOMS: atom_id res chain seq x y z
N MET A 1 -4.69 -14.45 2.58
CA MET A 1 -5.73 -13.89 1.72
C MET A 1 -5.50 -12.41 1.51
N TRP A 2 -5.81 -11.92 0.32
CA TRP A 2 -5.63 -10.52 -0.02
C TRP A 2 -6.69 -9.66 0.66
N GLU A 3 -6.30 -8.85 1.64
CA GLU A 3 -7.17 -7.89 2.30
C GLU A 3 -6.48 -6.54 2.34
N PRO A 4 -7.15 -5.46 1.90
CA PRO A 4 -6.51 -4.14 1.85
C PRO A 4 -5.93 -3.67 3.17
N LYS A 5 -6.59 -3.94 4.29
CA LYS A 5 -6.08 -3.53 5.60
C LYS A 5 -4.76 -4.19 5.96
N ASN A 6 -4.52 -5.41 5.47
CA ASN A 6 -3.28 -6.14 5.71
C ASN A 6 -2.17 -5.70 4.76
N LEU A 7 -2.53 -4.90 3.75
CA LEU A 7 -1.62 -4.42 2.74
C LEU A 7 -1.33 -2.93 2.89
N LEU A 8 -1.87 -2.29 3.92
CA LEU A 8 -1.70 -0.85 4.09
C LEU A 8 -0.23 -0.46 4.22
N SER A 9 0.53 -1.19 5.04
CA SER A 9 1.96 -0.92 5.20
C SER A 9 2.74 -1.07 3.90
N PRO A 10 2.63 -2.21 3.17
CA PRO A 10 3.33 -2.31 1.88
C PRO A 10 2.86 -1.29 0.85
N CYS A 11 1.58 -0.92 0.85
CA CYS A 11 1.10 0.10 -0.08
C CYS A 11 1.69 1.47 0.25
N LEU A 12 1.76 1.85 1.51
CA LEU A 12 2.38 3.11 1.91
C LEU A 12 3.87 3.13 1.59
N LEU A 13 4.57 2.02 1.81
CA LEU A 13 5.97 1.92 1.46
C LEU A 13 6.17 2.05 -0.05
N LEU A 14 5.30 1.44 -0.85
CA LEU A 14 5.35 1.56 -2.30
C LEU A 14 5.21 3.01 -2.74
N LEU A 15 4.19 3.69 -2.24
CA LEU A 15 3.91 5.08 -2.62
C LEU A 15 5.07 6.00 -2.23
N LEU A 16 5.64 5.80 -1.06
CA LEU A 16 6.78 6.60 -0.60
C LEU A 16 8.09 6.18 -1.26
N GLY A 17 8.16 4.94 -1.76
CA GLY A 17 9.25 4.51 -2.63
C GLY A 17 9.24 5.23 -3.96
N GLU A 18 8.04 5.59 -4.44
CA GLU A 18 7.90 6.36 -5.68
C GLU A 18 8.31 7.82 -5.48
N ARG A 19 7.86 8.44 -4.41
CA ARG A 19 8.24 9.82 -4.05
C ARG A 19 7.82 10.14 -2.61
N PRO A 20 8.51 11.06 -1.95
CA PRO A 20 8.04 11.59 -0.67
C PRO A 20 6.69 12.28 -0.80
N ASP A 21 5.89 12.24 0.26
CA ASP A 21 4.59 12.89 0.25
C ASP A 21 4.09 13.10 1.67
N HIS A 22 3.04 13.91 1.81
CA HIS A 22 2.36 14.09 3.07
C HIS A 22 1.14 13.17 3.18
N GLY A 23 0.68 12.96 4.42
CA GLY A 23 -0.34 11.95 4.71
C GLY A 23 -1.63 12.11 3.94
N TYR A 24 -2.08 13.35 3.74
CA TYR A 24 -3.32 13.61 3.02
C TYR A 24 -3.27 13.10 1.57
N GLU A 25 -2.16 13.37 0.86
CA GLU A 25 -2.00 12.88 -0.50
C GLU A 25 -1.84 11.37 -0.55
N LEU A 26 -1.18 10.80 0.46
CA LEU A 26 -1.06 9.34 0.53
C LEU A 26 -2.43 8.67 0.64
N VAL A 27 -3.36 9.24 1.41
CA VAL A 27 -4.73 8.72 1.48
C VAL A 27 -5.35 8.68 0.08
N ARG A 28 -5.17 9.75 -0.70
CA ARG A 28 -5.69 9.80 -2.07
C ARG A 28 -5.02 8.80 -2.99
N ARG A 29 -3.70 8.66 -2.89
CA ARG A 29 -2.92 7.75 -3.73
C ARG A 29 -3.16 6.28 -3.40
N LEU A 30 -3.72 5.98 -2.25
CA LEU A 30 -4.08 4.61 -1.88
C LEU A 30 -5.31 4.10 -2.62
N ARG A 31 -6.15 4.99 -3.13
CA ARG A 31 -7.41 4.60 -3.79
C ARG A 31 -7.20 3.66 -4.98
N PRO A 32 -6.29 3.94 -5.92
CA PRO A 32 -6.06 3.02 -7.04
C PRO A 32 -5.55 1.65 -6.60
N LEU A 33 -4.99 1.54 -5.40
CA LEU A 33 -4.52 0.27 -4.84
C LEU A 33 -5.61 -0.49 -4.10
N GLY A 34 -6.85 0.03 -4.13
CA GLY A 34 -8.01 -0.65 -3.53
C GLY A 34 -8.29 -0.25 -2.08
N ILE A 35 -7.58 0.74 -1.55
CA ILE A 35 -7.76 1.20 -0.18
C ILE A 35 -8.56 2.50 -0.24
N VAL A 36 -9.89 2.38 -0.35
CA VAL A 36 -10.78 3.51 -0.60
C VAL A 36 -11.54 3.98 0.62
N ASP A 37 -11.77 3.11 1.59
CA ASP A 37 -12.51 3.47 2.79
C ASP A 37 -11.56 3.93 3.86
N GLY A 38 -10.84 4.99 3.53
CA GLY A 38 -9.84 5.47 4.41
C GLY A 38 -10.41 5.93 5.73
N ASP A 39 -10.42 5.03 6.71
CA ASP A 39 -10.26 5.54 8.05
C ASP A 39 -8.90 6.24 8.03
N THR A 40 -8.96 7.54 7.79
CA THR A 40 -7.78 8.39 7.71
C THR A 40 -6.90 8.22 8.95
N SER A 41 -7.51 7.99 10.10
CA SER A 41 -6.77 7.78 11.35
C SER A 41 -5.95 6.50 11.32
N THR A 42 -6.42 5.45 10.63
CA THR A 42 -5.65 4.22 10.47
C THR A 42 -4.41 4.44 9.61
N VAL A 43 -4.55 5.23 8.54
CA VAL A 43 -3.41 5.58 7.68
C VAL A 43 -2.35 6.34 8.49
N TYR A 44 -2.75 7.37 9.23
CA TYR A 44 -1.81 8.14 10.04
C TYR A 44 -1.17 7.30 11.14
N ARG A 45 -1.93 6.41 11.76
CA ARG A 45 -1.40 5.49 12.77
C ARG A 45 -0.36 4.57 12.18
N THR A 46 -0.62 4.05 10.98
CA THR A 46 0.31 3.17 10.28
C THR A 46 1.58 3.92 9.89
N LEU A 47 1.46 5.16 9.40
CA LEU A 47 2.62 6.00 9.09
C LEU A 47 3.49 6.22 10.33
N ARG A 48 2.89 6.52 11.47
CA ARG A 48 3.63 6.69 12.72
C ARG A 48 4.31 5.40 13.16
N SER A 49 3.63 4.27 12.98
CA SER A 49 4.21 2.96 13.31
C SER A 49 5.42 2.64 12.44
N LEU A 50 5.31 2.89 11.14
CA LEU A 50 6.42 2.67 10.20
C LEU A 50 7.60 3.59 10.54
N GLU A 51 7.32 4.81 10.95
CA GLU A 51 8.37 5.74 11.37
C GLU A 51 9.06 5.26 12.64
N ARG A 52 8.29 4.80 13.63
CA ARG A 52 8.87 4.25 14.87
C ARG A 52 9.75 3.03 14.61
N HIS A 53 9.42 2.23 13.60
CA HIS A 53 10.20 1.06 13.23
C HIS A 53 11.36 1.38 12.30
N GLY A 54 11.56 2.64 11.98
CA GLY A 54 12.68 3.08 11.15
C GLY A 54 12.49 2.90 9.66
N CYS A 55 11.29 2.53 9.20
CA CYS A 55 11.01 2.35 7.78
C CYS A 55 10.71 3.67 7.07
N LEU A 56 10.27 4.68 7.81
CA LEU A 56 10.01 6.03 7.32
C LEU A 56 10.72 7.03 8.20
N CYS A 57 10.99 8.20 7.62
CA CYS A 57 11.33 9.40 8.39
C CYS A 57 10.42 10.54 7.91
N SER A 58 10.31 11.59 8.70
CA SER A 58 9.45 12.70 8.33
C SER A 58 10.05 14.01 8.76
N ASP A 59 9.71 15.06 8.01
CA ASP A 59 10.11 16.45 8.30
C ASP A 59 8.91 17.35 8.07
N TRP A 60 8.89 18.47 8.76
CA TRP A 60 7.90 19.50 8.51
C TRP A 60 8.32 20.30 7.28
N ALA A 61 7.42 20.40 6.30
CA ALA A 61 7.63 21.22 5.13
C ALA A 61 6.72 22.45 5.22
N PRO A 62 7.25 23.66 5.01
CA PRO A 62 6.41 24.84 5.01
C PRO A 62 5.46 24.79 3.81
N SER A 63 4.19 25.15 4.03
CA SER A 63 3.26 25.39 2.94
C SER A 63 3.11 26.90 2.77
N GLY A 64 3.01 27.36 1.52
CA GLY A 64 3.02 28.79 1.23
C GLY A 64 1.84 29.57 1.82
N THR A 65 0.72 28.90 2.07
CA THR A 65 -0.54 29.54 2.46
C THR A 65 -1.26 28.80 3.57
N GLY A 66 -0.55 28.11 4.45
CA GLY A 66 -1.21 27.38 5.51
C GLY A 66 -0.23 26.81 6.51
N PRO A 67 -0.70 25.99 7.45
CA PRO A 67 0.19 25.38 8.41
C PRO A 67 1.20 24.45 7.72
N ALA A 68 2.36 24.30 8.33
CA ALA A 68 3.38 23.37 7.86
C ALA A 68 2.80 21.95 7.80
N ARG A 69 3.23 21.17 6.80
CA ARG A 69 2.79 19.80 6.62
C ARG A 69 3.94 18.84 6.87
N ARG A 70 3.60 17.68 7.43
CA ARG A 70 4.58 16.64 7.65
C ARG A 70 4.74 15.83 6.36
N VAL A 71 5.98 15.79 5.87
CA VAL A 71 6.34 15.04 4.66
C VAL A 71 7.08 13.79 5.08
N TYR A 72 6.60 12.64 4.62
CA TYR A 72 7.20 11.33 4.89
C TYR A 72 8.11 10.92 3.75
N ARG A 73 9.20 10.23 4.11
CA ARG A 73 10.17 9.67 3.16
C ARG A 73 10.47 8.25 3.56
N ILE A 74 10.71 7.40 2.56
CA ILE A 74 11.13 6.03 2.83
C ILE A 74 12.63 6.03 3.18
N THR A 75 12.99 5.18 4.14
CA THR A 75 14.38 4.98 4.54
C THR A 75 14.97 3.76 3.81
N ALA A 76 16.28 3.52 3.95
CA ALA A 76 16.90 2.32 3.42
C ALA A 76 16.26 1.05 4.00
N LYS A 77 15.95 1.07 5.29
CA LYS A 77 15.23 -0.03 5.94
C LYS A 77 13.85 -0.22 5.35
N GLY A 78 13.14 0.88 5.10
CA GLY A 78 11.82 0.84 4.47
C GLY A 78 11.87 0.25 3.06
N ARG A 79 12.91 0.59 2.28
CA ARG A 79 13.09 0.00 0.95
C ARG A 79 13.34 -1.50 1.01
N ALA A 80 14.15 -1.95 1.97
CA ALA A 80 14.39 -3.38 2.16
C ALA A 80 13.10 -4.10 2.53
N GLU A 81 12.29 -3.50 3.41
CA GLU A 81 11.00 -4.04 3.78
C GLU A 81 10.06 -4.12 2.59
N LEU A 82 10.02 -3.06 1.77
CA LEU A 82 9.21 -3.04 0.55
C LEU A 82 9.59 -4.18 -0.39
N LEU A 83 10.88 -4.37 -0.62
CA LEU A 83 11.37 -5.42 -1.53
C LEU A 83 11.12 -6.82 -0.97
N SER A 84 11.04 -6.98 0.35
CA SER A 84 10.76 -8.28 0.96
C SER A 84 9.36 -8.79 0.63
N TRP A 85 8.43 -7.91 0.24
CA TRP A 85 7.09 -8.31 -0.15
C TRP A 85 7.02 -8.93 -1.54
N LEU A 86 8.05 -8.73 -2.38
CA LEU A 86 8.01 -9.17 -3.78
C LEU A 86 7.77 -10.66 -3.91
N ALA A 87 8.52 -11.48 -3.19
CA ALA A 87 8.38 -12.95 -3.27
C ALA A 87 6.99 -13.40 -2.83
N THR A 88 6.46 -12.81 -1.76
CA THR A 88 5.13 -13.13 -1.26
C THR A 88 4.05 -12.76 -2.28
N LEU A 89 4.17 -11.59 -2.88
CA LEU A 89 3.20 -11.12 -3.87
C LEU A 89 3.27 -11.95 -5.15
N GLU A 90 4.47 -12.34 -5.59
CA GLU A 90 4.60 -13.21 -6.77
C GLU A 90 3.98 -14.58 -6.52
N GLU A 91 4.17 -15.14 -5.33
CA GLU A 91 3.55 -16.41 -4.97
C GLU A 91 2.04 -16.30 -4.93
N THR A 92 1.52 -15.22 -4.35
CA THR A 92 0.08 -14.95 -4.31
C THR A 92 -0.49 -14.83 -5.72
N ARG A 93 0.22 -14.13 -6.60
CA ARG A 93 -0.20 -13.98 -8.00
C ARG A 93 -0.28 -15.34 -8.69
N ARG A 94 0.73 -16.20 -8.51
CA ARG A 94 0.72 -17.53 -9.12
C ARG A 94 -0.47 -18.36 -8.64
N ARG A 95 -0.79 -18.29 -7.35
CA ARG A 95 -1.95 -19.02 -6.80
C ARG A 95 -3.25 -18.49 -7.34
N LEU A 96 -3.39 -17.18 -7.48
CA LEU A 96 -4.58 -16.58 -8.07
C LEU A 96 -4.73 -16.98 -9.53
N ASP A 97 -3.65 -16.97 -10.31
CA ASP A 97 -3.66 -17.38 -11.70
C ASP A 97 -4.11 -18.82 -11.84
N TYR A 98 -3.58 -19.69 -10.98
CA TYR A 98 -3.97 -21.11 -10.97
C TYR A 98 -5.46 -21.27 -10.65
N TYR A 99 -5.94 -20.57 -9.64
CA TYR A 99 -7.34 -20.58 -9.26
C TYR A 99 -8.23 -20.11 -10.41
N MET A 100 -7.87 -19.01 -11.04
CA MET A 100 -8.65 -18.46 -12.14
C MET A 100 -8.72 -19.39 -13.32
N ARG A 101 -7.62 -20.06 -13.65
CA ARG A 101 -7.62 -21.05 -14.74
C ARG A 101 -8.55 -22.23 -14.45
N ARG A 102 -8.64 -22.64 -13.21
CA ARG A 102 -9.54 -23.74 -12.82
C ARG A 102 -10.99 -23.29 -12.74
N LEU A 103 -11.22 -22.04 -12.43
CA LEU A 103 -12.57 -21.49 -12.35
C LEU A 103 -13.18 -21.26 -13.72
N ALA A 104 -12.40 -20.87 -14.71
CA ALA A 104 -12.91 -20.48 -16.03
C ALA A 104 -13.80 -21.53 -16.68
N PRO A 105 -13.43 -22.82 -16.73
CA PRO A 105 -14.30 -23.86 -17.34
C PRO A 105 -15.64 -24.00 -16.61
N LEU A 106 -15.66 -23.77 -15.31
CA LEU A 106 -16.90 -23.90 -14.54
C LEU A 106 -17.88 -22.79 -14.88
N ILE A 107 -17.37 -21.59 -15.16
CA ILE A 107 -18.20 -20.46 -15.58
C ILE A 107 -18.74 -20.73 -17.00
N GLU A 108 -17.89 -21.18 -17.92
CA GLU A 108 -18.26 -21.49 -19.30
C GLU A 108 -19.30 -22.59 -19.35
N ASN A 109 -19.11 -23.68 -18.58
CA ASN A 109 -20.07 -24.78 -18.52
C ASN A 109 -21.43 -24.33 -18.03
N ARG A 110 -21.45 -23.39 -17.10
CA ARG A 110 -22.69 -22.83 -16.57
C ARG A 110 -23.48 -22.10 -17.65
N HIS A 111 -22.80 -21.44 -18.59
CA HIS A 111 -23.44 -20.71 -19.69
C HIS A 111 -23.72 -21.62 -20.87
N GLY A 112 -22.98 -22.71 -21.03
CA GLY A 112 -23.12 -23.64 -22.13
C GLY A 112 -24.18 -24.71 -21.92
N ALA A 113 -24.65 -24.84 -20.71
CA ALA A 113 -25.72 -25.84 -20.44
C ALA A 113 -27.09 -25.21 -20.74
#